data_eba2250b8fe253cd48c4113912112ad6
#
_entry.id   eba2250b8fe253cd48c4113912112ad6
#
_cell.length_a   1.000
_cell.length_b   1.000
_cell.length_c   1.000
_cell.angle_alpha   90.00
_cell.angle_beta   90.00
_cell.angle_gamma   90.00
#
_symmetry.space_group_name_H-M   'P 1'
#
loop_
_entity.id
_entity.type
_entity.pdbx_description
1 polymer ?
#
loop_
_entity_poly.entity_id
_entity_poly.type
_entity_poly.pdbx_seq_one_letter_code
_entity_poly.pdbx_strand_id
1 'polypeptide(L)'
;VKPDAQILNGDVCFRHDSSYMYCDSAYFFEQTNSLEAFSNVRMEQGDTLFVYGDYLFYDGNTQVAYLRENVRMENGQVTLFTDSLNYERIPNIGYYFEGGLIVDSLNQLSSFYGQYSPETKLAVFNDSVQVENPDFTLYSDTLHYDTESKVATILGPSVIVSDSGTIHTSRGWYDT
;
A
#
# COMPACT_ATOMS: atom_id res chain seq x y z
N VAL A 1 -12.45 15.30 24.44
CA VAL A 1 -11.83 14.17 25.15
C VAL A 1 -12.77 13.00 24.99
N LYS A 2 -12.27 11.87 24.43
CA LYS A 2 -13.06 10.64 24.33
C LYS A 2 -13.09 9.99 25.73
N PRO A 3 -14.27 9.68 26.30
CA PRO A 3 -14.34 8.94 27.57
C PRO A 3 -13.69 7.56 27.34
N ASP A 4 -13.05 7.01 28.34
CA ASP A 4 -12.39 5.71 28.34
C ASP A 4 -11.10 5.58 27.50
N ALA A 5 -10.56 6.68 26.95
CA ALA A 5 -9.30 6.69 26.25
C ALA A 5 -8.15 7.17 27.16
N GLN A 6 -7.02 6.49 27.09
CA GLN A 6 -5.75 7.03 27.57
C GLN A 6 -5.19 7.96 26.50
N ILE A 7 -4.88 9.20 26.90
CA ILE A 7 -4.33 10.22 26.00
C ILE A 7 -2.82 10.22 26.14
N LEU A 8 -2.14 10.05 25.02
CA LEU A 8 -0.69 10.03 24.92
C LEU A 8 -0.24 11.18 24.03
N ASN A 9 0.75 11.94 24.46
CA ASN A 9 1.27 13.11 23.73
C ASN A 9 2.80 13.14 23.81
N GLY A 10 3.43 13.48 22.68
CA GLY A 10 4.87 13.67 22.52
C GLY A 10 5.62 12.36 22.39
N ASP A 11 6.24 12.17 21.22
CA ASP A 11 7.11 11.01 20.90
C ASP A 11 6.52 9.66 21.30
N VAL A 12 5.25 9.43 20.95
CA VAL A 12 4.52 8.22 21.31
C VAL A 12 5.09 7.03 20.52
N CYS A 13 5.40 5.94 21.22
CA CYS A 13 5.85 4.69 20.62
C CYS A 13 5.05 3.52 21.19
N PHE A 14 4.41 2.75 20.29
CA PHE A 14 3.79 1.48 20.61
C PHE A 14 4.62 0.34 20.04
N ARG A 15 4.69 -0.75 20.79
CA ARG A 15 5.33 -1.99 20.35
C ARG A 15 4.34 -3.15 20.47
N HIS A 16 4.25 -3.93 19.39
CA HIS A 16 3.53 -5.21 19.39
C HIS A 16 4.35 -6.25 18.62
N ASP A 17 4.87 -7.24 19.33
CA ASP A 17 5.83 -8.23 18.81
C ASP A 17 7.08 -7.56 18.19
N SER A 18 7.31 -7.79 16.89
CA SER A 18 8.40 -7.19 16.11
C SER A 18 7.99 -5.91 15.37
N SER A 19 6.80 -5.39 15.64
CA SER A 19 6.30 -4.18 14.99
C SER A 19 6.33 -3.00 15.95
N TYR A 20 6.66 -1.84 15.42
CA TYR A 20 6.66 -0.57 16.12
C TYR A 20 5.74 0.41 15.41
N MET A 21 5.10 1.29 16.18
CA MET A 21 4.34 2.41 15.65
C MET A 21 4.71 3.67 16.43
N TYR A 22 4.99 4.74 15.70
CA TYR A 22 5.37 6.06 16.23
C TYR A 22 4.36 7.09 15.76
N CYS A 23 4.09 8.11 16.59
CA CYS A 23 3.26 9.24 16.24
C CYS A 23 3.46 10.41 17.23
N ASP A 24 2.93 11.59 16.92
CA ASP A 24 3.00 12.74 17.82
C ASP A 24 2.01 12.63 19.00
N SER A 25 0.82 12.08 18.73
CA SER A 25 -0.20 11.88 19.76
C SER A 25 -1.10 10.69 19.46
N ALA A 26 -1.69 10.10 20.50
CA ALA A 26 -2.59 8.96 20.33
C ALA A 26 -3.66 8.89 21.42
N TYR A 27 -4.77 8.24 21.06
CA TYR A 27 -5.75 7.70 21.99
C TYR A 27 -5.64 6.19 22.04
N PHE A 28 -5.41 5.63 23.21
CA PHE A 28 -5.42 4.19 23.42
C PHE A 28 -6.69 3.79 24.17
N PHE A 29 -7.42 2.81 23.62
CA PHE A 29 -8.68 2.29 24.15
C PHE A 29 -8.46 0.87 24.66
N GLU A 30 -8.21 0.71 25.94
CA GLU A 30 -7.91 -0.58 26.55
C GLU A 30 -9.05 -1.60 26.40
N GLN A 31 -10.30 -1.15 26.56
CA GLN A 31 -11.48 -2.03 26.50
C GLN A 31 -11.71 -2.65 25.13
N THR A 32 -11.42 -1.91 24.07
CA THR A 32 -11.57 -2.36 22.67
C THR A 32 -10.26 -2.83 22.07
N ASN A 33 -9.15 -2.77 22.81
CA ASN A 33 -7.81 -3.08 22.31
C ASN A 33 -7.52 -2.35 20.98
N SER A 34 -7.81 -1.05 20.96
CA SER A 34 -7.66 -0.24 19.75
C SER A 34 -6.91 1.06 20.02
N LEU A 35 -6.43 1.67 18.96
CA LEU A 35 -5.58 2.83 19.01
C LEU A 35 -5.94 3.78 17.87
N GLU A 36 -6.03 5.08 18.16
CA GLU A 36 -6.01 6.14 17.15
C GLU A 36 -4.71 6.94 17.31
N ALA A 37 -3.98 7.12 16.22
CA ALA A 37 -2.74 7.87 16.17
C ALA A 37 -2.84 9.03 15.18
N PHE A 38 -2.21 10.14 15.52
CA PHE A 38 -2.31 11.40 14.80
C PHE A 38 -0.94 12.02 14.61
N SER A 39 -0.72 12.52 13.41
CA SER A 39 0.47 13.25 12.94
C SER A 39 1.78 12.44 13.00
N ASN A 40 2.51 12.51 11.90
CA ASN A 40 3.78 11.80 11.75
C ASN A 40 3.70 10.31 12.11
N VAL A 41 2.59 9.67 11.72
CA VAL A 41 2.41 8.24 11.97
C VAL A 41 3.41 7.46 11.14
N ARG A 42 4.16 6.55 11.80
CA ARG A 42 5.09 5.63 11.15
C ARG A 42 4.95 4.25 11.78
N MET A 43 4.65 3.26 10.98
CA MET A 43 4.69 1.85 11.36
C MET A 43 5.92 1.17 10.77
N GLU A 44 6.53 0.28 11.53
CA GLU A 44 7.67 -0.53 11.11
C GLU A 44 7.36 -2.01 11.40
N GLN A 45 7.62 -2.86 10.41
CA GLN A 45 7.52 -4.31 10.58
C GLN A 45 8.81 -4.97 10.05
N GLY A 46 9.60 -5.50 10.97
CA GLY A 46 10.96 -5.90 10.65
C GLY A 46 11.81 -4.72 10.18
N ASP A 47 12.83 -5.02 9.36
CA ASP A 47 13.78 -4.01 8.87
C ASP A 47 13.49 -3.53 7.44
N THR A 48 12.39 -3.98 6.83
CA THR A 48 12.13 -3.78 5.40
C THR A 48 10.79 -3.14 5.07
N LEU A 49 9.82 -3.19 5.96
CA LEU A 49 8.49 -2.62 5.74
C LEU A 49 8.27 -1.40 6.62
N PHE A 50 8.03 -0.26 5.98
CA PHE A 50 7.70 1.01 6.61
C PHE A 50 6.39 1.54 6.03
N VAL A 51 5.47 1.99 6.89
CA VAL A 51 4.21 2.60 6.49
C VAL A 51 4.05 3.92 7.21
N TYR A 52 3.74 4.97 6.46
CA TYR A 52 3.59 6.35 6.93
C TYR A 52 2.18 6.85 6.62
N GLY A 53 1.70 7.83 7.38
CA GLY A 53 0.45 8.53 7.16
C GLY A 53 0.22 9.63 8.19
N ASP A 54 -0.82 10.42 8.02
CA ASP A 54 -1.16 11.49 8.97
C ASP A 54 -2.13 11.01 10.05
N TYR A 55 -2.93 9.99 9.75
CA TYR A 55 -3.87 9.36 10.66
C TYR A 55 -3.80 7.84 10.57
N LEU A 56 -3.94 7.17 11.72
CA LEU A 56 -4.07 5.73 11.82
C LEU A 56 -5.12 5.36 12.86
N PHE A 57 -6.00 4.43 12.49
CA PHE A 57 -6.76 3.62 13.42
C PHE A 57 -6.26 2.18 13.37
N TYR A 58 -5.93 1.60 14.51
CA TYR A 58 -5.49 0.21 14.62
C TYR A 58 -6.45 -0.57 15.51
N ASP A 59 -6.99 -1.66 14.98
CA ASP A 59 -7.75 -2.65 15.75
C ASP A 59 -6.82 -3.81 16.13
N GLY A 60 -6.48 -3.90 17.40
CA GLY A 60 -5.58 -4.93 17.92
C GLY A 60 -6.21 -6.33 17.98
N ASN A 61 -7.55 -6.45 17.91
CA ASN A 61 -8.22 -7.74 17.90
C ASN A 61 -8.17 -8.38 16.50
N THR A 62 -8.38 -7.59 15.45
CA THR A 62 -8.31 -8.05 14.05
C THR A 62 -6.91 -7.89 13.47
N GLN A 63 -6.05 -7.11 14.10
CA GLN A 63 -4.71 -6.73 13.62
C GLN A 63 -4.74 -6.01 12.27
N VAL A 64 -5.75 -5.16 12.07
CA VAL A 64 -5.89 -4.32 10.89
C VAL A 64 -5.55 -2.87 11.23
N ALA A 65 -4.71 -2.27 10.41
CA ALA A 65 -4.37 -0.85 10.44
C ALA A 65 -5.09 -0.12 9.30
N TYR A 66 -5.78 0.95 9.62
CA TYR A 66 -6.46 1.85 8.69
C TYR A 66 -5.71 3.17 8.66
N LEU A 67 -4.89 3.39 7.62
CA LEU A 67 -4.14 4.63 7.45
C LEU A 67 -4.87 5.55 6.47
N ARG A 68 -4.82 6.84 6.75
CA ARG A 68 -5.47 7.88 5.95
C ARG A 68 -4.56 9.10 5.85
N GLU A 69 -4.70 9.79 4.72
CA GLU A 69 -4.02 11.03 4.38
C GLU A 69 -2.49 10.85 4.23
N ASN A 70 -1.98 11.19 3.07
CA ASN A 70 -0.55 11.13 2.74
C ASN A 70 0.09 9.77 3.02
N VAL A 71 -0.62 8.68 2.71
CA VAL A 71 -0.14 7.34 3.03
C VAL A 71 0.96 6.91 2.07
N ARG A 72 2.07 6.41 2.64
CA ARG A 72 3.20 5.85 1.90
C ARG A 72 3.62 4.54 2.55
N MET A 73 3.71 3.48 1.75
CA MET A 73 4.18 2.15 2.17
C MET A 73 5.44 1.81 1.40
N GLU A 74 6.53 1.57 2.09
CA GLU A 74 7.84 1.26 1.53
C GLU A 74 8.24 -0.19 1.84
N ASN A 75 8.67 -0.93 0.81
CA ASN A 75 9.25 -2.25 0.95
C ASN A 75 10.43 -2.42 -0.03
N GLY A 76 11.63 -2.23 0.47
CA GLY A 76 12.84 -2.24 -0.36
C GLY A 76 12.83 -1.13 -1.41
N GLN A 77 12.77 -1.51 -2.68
CA GLN A 77 12.76 -0.55 -3.81
C GLN A 77 11.34 -0.20 -4.29
N VAL A 78 10.32 -0.76 -3.65
CA VAL A 78 8.92 -0.55 -4.02
C VAL A 78 8.28 0.42 -3.04
N THR A 79 7.60 1.43 -3.55
CA THR A 79 6.84 2.39 -2.76
C THR A 79 5.43 2.51 -3.30
N LEU A 80 4.44 2.31 -2.43
CA LEU A 80 3.03 2.59 -2.69
C LEU A 80 2.67 3.94 -2.08
N PHE A 81 1.99 4.79 -2.86
CA PHE A 81 1.38 6.05 -2.44
C PHE A 81 -0.13 5.97 -2.60
N THR A 82 -0.88 6.42 -1.61
CA THR A 82 -2.35 6.50 -1.62
C THR A 82 -2.83 7.44 -0.52
N ASP A 83 -4.10 7.84 -0.53
CA ASP A 83 -4.70 8.56 0.59
C ASP A 83 -5.46 7.64 1.56
N SER A 84 -5.71 6.38 1.17
CA SER A 84 -6.39 5.40 2.01
C SER A 84 -5.78 4.01 1.87
N LEU A 85 -5.13 3.53 2.93
CA LEU A 85 -4.57 2.19 3.00
C LEU A 85 -5.17 1.43 4.17
N ASN A 86 -5.66 0.22 3.90
CA ASN A 86 -5.92 -0.76 4.93
C ASN A 86 -4.82 -1.81 4.88
N TYR A 87 -4.18 -2.07 6.00
CA TYR A 87 -3.09 -3.04 6.09
C TYR A 87 -3.45 -4.14 7.09
N GLU A 88 -3.60 -5.34 6.59
CA GLU A 88 -3.87 -6.56 7.38
C GLU A 88 -2.55 -7.23 7.73
N ARG A 89 -2.18 -7.20 9.01
CA ARG A 89 -0.87 -7.70 9.48
C ARG A 89 -0.71 -9.21 9.34
N ILE A 90 -1.78 -9.98 9.56
CA ILE A 90 -1.72 -11.45 9.53
C ILE A 90 -1.43 -11.97 8.12
N PRO A 91 -2.22 -11.61 7.05
CA PRO A 91 -1.89 -12.00 5.69
C PRO A 91 -0.77 -11.16 5.09
N ASN A 92 -0.31 -10.11 5.77
CA ASN A 92 0.72 -9.18 5.31
C ASN A 92 0.36 -8.55 3.95
N ILE A 93 -0.85 -7.96 3.88
CA ILE A 93 -1.39 -7.35 2.65
C ILE A 93 -1.87 -5.94 2.95
N GLY A 94 -1.41 -4.98 2.14
CA GLY A 94 -1.95 -3.63 2.07
C GLY A 94 -2.87 -3.48 0.87
N TYR A 95 -4.03 -2.85 1.02
CA TYR A 95 -4.95 -2.57 -0.08
C TYR A 95 -5.55 -1.17 0.01
N TYR A 96 -5.80 -0.59 -1.14
CA TYR A 96 -6.39 0.73 -1.32
C TYR A 96 -7.58 0.69 -2.28
N PHE A 97 -8.47 1.69 -2.22
CA PHE A 97 -9.71 1.73 -3.00
C PHE A 97 -10.18 3.15 -3.36
N GLU A 98 -9.31 4.11 -3.41
CA GLU A 98 -9.60 5.49 -3.85
C GLU A 98 -8.44 6.06 -4.69
N GLY A 99 -7.75 5.18 -5.37
CA GLY A 99 -6.56 5.50 -6.14
C GLY A 99 -5.27 5.21 -5.40
N GLY A 100 -4.30 4.69 -6.12
CA GLY A 100 -2.97 4.42 -5.63
C GLY A 100 -1.94 4.36 -6.75
N LEU A 101 -0.70 4.61 -6.38
CA LEU A 101 0.46 4.59 -7.26
C LEU A 101 1.54 3.72 -6.63
N ILE A 102 1.93 2.65 -7.31
CA ILE A 102 3.14 1.89 -6.98
C ILE A 102 4.28 2.36 -7.88
N VAL A 103 5.39 2.68 -7.25
CA VAL A 103 6.63 3.07 -7.94
C VAL A 103 7.72 2.08 -7.59
N ASP A 104 8.41 1.59 -8.59
CA ASP A 104 9.67 0.89 -8.43
C ASP A 104 10.77 1.52 -9.30
N SER A 105 11.91 0.85 -9.49
CA SER A 105 13.09 1.44 -10.15
C SER A 105 12.84 2.00 -11.57
N LEU A 106 11.90 1.43 -12.33
CA LEU A 106 11.63 1.79 -13.73
C LEU A 106 10.15 2.05 -14.02
N ASN A 107 9.25 1.52 -13.19
CA ASN A 107 7.83 1.50 -13.48
C ASN A 107 7.03 2.37 -12.51
N GLN A 108 5.98 2.99 -13.02
CA GLN A 108 4.91 3.61 -12.24
C GLN A 108 3.59 2.93 -12.60
N LEU A 109 2.93 2.34 -11.61
CA LEU A 109 1.70 1.59 -11.80
C LEU A 109 0.59 2.25 -10.98
N SER A 110 -0.43 2.75 -11.63
CA SER A 110 -1.59 3.39 -10.99
C SER A 110 -2.87 2.61 -11.29
N SER A 111 -3.82 2.66 -10.36
CA SER A 111 -5.17 2.12 -10.52
C SER A 111 -6.12 2.74 -9.50
N PHE A 112 -7.43 2.52 -9.66
CA PHE A 112 -8.42 2.93 -8.68
C PHE A 112 -8.43 1.99 -7.46
N TYR A 113 -8.35 0.66 -7.69
CA TYR A 113 -8.21 -0.36 -6.65
C TYR A 113 -6.90 -1.11 -6.81
N GLY A 114 -6.27 -1.42 -5.69
CA GLY A 114 -5.09 -2.27 -5.72
C GLY A 114 -4.74 -2.84 -4.37
N GLN A 115 -3.91 -3.87 -4.42
CA GLN A 115 -3.32 -4.50 -3.24
C GLN A 115 -1.86 -4.84 -3.50
N TYR A 116 -1.06 -4.86 -2.44
CA TYR A 116 0.34 -5.28 -2.48
C TYR A 116 0.66 -6.17 -1.27
N SER A 117 1.31 -7.28 -1.55
CA SER A 117 1.87 -8.18 -0.53
C SER A 117 3.39 -8.04 -0.46
N PRO A 118 3.94 -7.48 0.62
CA PRO A 118 5.39 -7.39 0.84
C PRO A 118 6.10 -8.74 0.89
N GLU A 119 5.39 -9.80 1.29
CA GLU A 119 5.93 -11.16 1.41
C GLU A 119 6.05 -11.83 0.06
N THR A 120 4.98 -11.82 -0.74
CA THR A 120 4.95 -12.48 -2.05
C THR A 120 5.48 -11.62 -3.18
N LYS A 121 5.72 -10.32 -2.93
CA LYS A 121 6.12 -9.31 -3.92
C LYS A 121 5.08 -9.08 -5.02
N LEU A 122 3.87 -9.58 -4.84
CA LEU A 122 2.79 -9.46 -5.82
C LEU A 122 1.93 -8.23 -5.55
N ALA A 123 1.76 -7.41 -6.58
CA ALA A 123 0.77 -6.34 -6.64
C ALA A 123 -0.36 -6.74 -7.59
N VAL A 124 -1.60 -6.43 -7.22
CA VAL A 124 -2.80 -6.65 -8.03
C VAL A 124 -3.49 -5.31 -8.21
N PHE A 125 -3.81 -4.98 -9.45
CA PHE A 125 -4.44 -3.72 -9.84
C PHE A 125 -5.76 -3.97 -10.54
N ASN A 126 -6.76 -3.19 -10.21
CA ASN A 126 -8.08 -3.26 -10.83
C ASN A 126 -8.63 -1.85 -11.05
N ASP A 127 -9.36 -1.71 -12.14
CA ASP A 127 -10.01 -0.49 -12.59
C ASP A 127 -9.01 0.64 -12.93
N SER A 128 -9.09 1.08 -14.18
CA SER A 128 -8.29 2.19 -14.71
C SER A 128 -6.78 2.00 -14.51
N VAL A 129 -6.31 0.78 -14.74
CA VAL A 129 -4.89 0.44 -14.56
C VAL A 129 -4.05 1.09 -15.64
N GLN A 130 -3.01 1.81 -15.22
CA GLN A 130 -2.00 2.37 -16.11
C GLN A 130 -0.61 1.98 -15.61
N VAL A 131 0.22 1.48 -16.52
CA VAL A 131 1.65 1.24 -16.28
C VAL A 131 2.44 2.17 -17.17
N GLU A 132 3.29 2.98 -16.57
CA GLU A 132 4.25 3.83 -17.27
C GLU A 132 5.66 3.26 -17.09
N ASN A 133 6.30 2.98 -18.21
CA ASN A 133 7.69 2.54 -18.32
C ASN A 133 8.37 3.44 -19.37
N PRO A 134 9.71 3.66 -19.33
CA PRO A 134 10.39 4.47 -20.36
C PRO A 134 10.13 4.05 -21.81
N ASP A 135 9.86 2.77 -22.06
CA ASP A 135 9.73 2.20 -23.39
C ASP A 135 8.27 2.05 -23.86
N PHE A 136 7.29 2.09 -22.93
CA PHE A 136 5.88 1.89 -23.25
C PHE A 136 4.93 2.47 -22.17
N THR A 137 3.68 2.63 -22.56
CA THR A 137 2.55 2.83 -21.62
C THR A 137 1.53 1.71 -21.84
N LEU A 138 1.11 1.05 -20.77
CA LEU A 138 0.08 0.02 -20.81
C LEU A 138 -1.16 0.50 -20.08
N TYR A 139 -2.34 0.34 -20.68
CA TYR A 139 -3.66 0.57 -20.08
C TYR A 139 -4.38 -0.78 -19.98
N SER A 140 -5.00 -1.06 -18.83
CA SER A 140 -5.66 -2.32 -18.56
C SER A 140 -6.83 -2.18 -17.60
N ASP A 141 -7.74 -3.15 -17.58
CA ASP A 141 -8.76 -3.29 -16.53
C ASP A 141 -8.17 -4.00 -15.30
N THR A 142 -7.40 -5.06 -15.52
CA THR A 142 -6.85 -5.90 -14.45
C THR A 142 -5.45 -6.34 -14.79
N LEU A 143 -4.55 -6.13 -13.85
CA LEU A 143 -3.13 -6.45 -13.99
C LEU A 143 -2.59 -7.05 -12.70
N HIS A 144 -1.78 -8.09 -12.81
CA HIS A 144 -0.90 -8.55 -11.74
C HIS A 144 0.53 -8.13 -12.06
N TYR A 145 1.25 -7.64 -11.07
CA TYR A 145 2.64 -7.23 -11.22
C TYR A 145 3.50 -7.88 -10.13
N ASP A 146 4.45 -8.66 -10.56
CA ASP A 146 5.48 -9.21 -9.68
C ASP A 146 6.64 -8.21 -9.57
N THR A 147 6.79 -7.59 -8.41
CA THR A 147 7.77 -6.52 -8.18
C THR A 147 9.21 -7.05 -8.05
N GLU A 148 9.42 -8.34 -7.90
CA GLU A 148 10.73 -8.98 -7.86
C GLU A 148 11.22 -9.34 -9.28
N SER A 149 10.40 -10.08 -10.03
CA SER A 149 10.72 -10.48 -11.40
C SER A 149 10.46 -9.39 -12.44
N LYS A 150 9.77 -8.30 -12.08
CA LYS A 150 9.37 -7.20 -12.96
C LYS A 150 8.43 -7.62 -14.10
N VAL A 151 7.65 -8.67 -13.89
CA VAL A 151 6.70 -9.19 -14.88
C VAL A 151 5.29 -8.67 -14.60
N ALA A 152 4.71 -8.02 -15.61
CA ALA A 152 3.31 -7.63 -15.64
C ALA A 152 2.48 -8.70 -16.36
N THR A 153 1.47 -9.26 -15.67
CA THR A 153 0.52 -10.24 -16.24
C THR A 153 -0.81 -9.56 -16.50
N ILE A 154 -1.20 -9.54 -17.77
CA ILE A 154 -2.42 -8.93 -18.26
C ILE A 154 -3.57 -9.94 -18.11
N LEU A 155 -4.64 -9.54 -17.42
CA LEU A 155 -5.81 -10.40 -17.13
C LEU A 155 -7.14 -9.83 -17.67
N GLY A 156 -7.09 -8.72 -18.39
CA GLY A 156 -8.26 -8.06 -18.97
C GLY A 156 -7.95 -7.30 -20.26
N PRO A 157 -8.96 -6.67 -20.88
CA PRO A 157 -8.75 -5.85 -22.07
C PRO A 157 -7.65 -4.80 -21.83
N SER A 158 -6.66 -4.79 -22.70
CA SER A 158 -5.47 -3.94 -22.53
C SER A 158 -4.95 -3.39 -23.85
N VAL A 159 -4.34 -2.21 -23.74
CA VAL A 159 -3.66 -1.51 -24.85
C VAL A 159 -2.25 -1.17 -24.40
N ILE A 160 -1.27 -1.58 -25.18
CA ILE A 160 0.15 -1.24 -24.98
C ILE A 160 0.55 -0.29 -26.10
N VAL A 161 1.07 0.87 -25.73
CA VAL A 161 1.52 1.91 -26.66
C VAL A 161 3.03 2.11 -26.48
N SER A 162 3.76 2.02 -27.58
CA SER A 162 5.21 2.27 -27.65
C SER A 162 5.57 3.03 -28.91
N ASP A 163 6.81 3.45 -29.05
CA ASP A 163 7.32 4.11 -30.28
C ASP A 163 7.17 3.22 -31.54
N SER A 164 7.19 1.91 -31.38
CA SER A 164 7.08 0.93 -32.46
C SER A 164 5.63 0.61 -32.87
N GLY A 165 4.63 1.06 -32.09
CA GLY A 165 3.23 0.85 -32.42
C GLY A 165 2.33 0.56 -31.21
N THR A 166 1.12 0.09 -31.50
CA THR A 166 0.08 -0.18 -30.51
C THR A 166 -0.33 -1.66 -30.57
N ILE A 167 -0.41 -2.30 -29.42
CA ILE A 167 -0.83 -3.69 -29.27
C ILE A 167 -2.14 -3.71 -28.48
N HIS A 168 -3.15 -4.43 -28.97
CA HIS A 168 -4.39 -4.71 -28.25
C HIS A 168 -4.40 -6.18 -27.84
N THR A 169 -4.64 -6.45 -26.56
CA THR A 169 -4.69 -7.81 -26.04
C THR A 169 -5.65 -7.90 -24.85
N SER A 170 -6.08 -9.10 -24.49
CA SER A 170 -6.87 -9.35 -23.27
C SER A 170 -6.16 -10.32 -22.32
N ARG A 171 -5.05 -10.90 -22.75
CA ARG A 171 -4.21 -11.79 -21.94
C ARG A 171 -2.78 -11.77 -22.43
N GLY A 172 -1.85 -11.88 -21.52
CA GLY A 172 -0.44 -11.94 -21.83
C GLY A 172 0.41 -11.60 -20.62
N TRP A 173 1.68 -11.54 -20.86
CA TRP A 173 2.63 -11.03 -19.89
C TRP A 173 3.63 -10.11 -20.59
N TYR A 174 4.16 -9.18 -19.86
CA TYR A 174 5.16 -8.23 -20.32
C TYR A 174 6.27 -8.14 -19.29
N ASP A 175 7.51 -8.22 -19.77
CA ASP A 175 8.72 -8.04 -18.96
C ASP A 175 9.09 -6.56 -18.99
N THR A 176 9.11 -5.89 -17.83
CA THR A 176 9.21 -4.41 -17.70
C THR A 176 10.61 -3.97 -17.30
#